data_310425ad7b5852dbdae0067bc2bd3923
#
_entry.id   310425ad7b5852dbdae0067bc2bd3923
#
_cell.length_a   1.000
_cell.length_b   1.000
_cell.length_c   1.000
_cell.angle_alpha   90.00
_cell.angle_beta   90.00
_cell.angle_gamma   90.00
#
_symmetry.space_group_name_H-M   'P 1'
#
loop_
_entity.id
_entity.type
_entity.pdbx_description
1 polymer ?
#
loop_
_entity_poly.entity_id
_entity_poly.type
_entity_poly.pdbx_seq_one_letter_code
_entity_poly.pdbx_strand_id
1 'polypeptide(L)'
;MRLSPATHWKKDTHNFEVCVLLSIAYAASIGGIATLVGSPPNGLFARFVADSYGASVSFLSWMKVALPMTLLLLPATYFMLTRVLFRVNLPGIPGGREWVKSELAKLGPMSRGERIVLVVFLCAAIFWMGGPIIRSLEIGGIMPFKSFSDEAIAMTAGLVLFMIPVDAKRGIHALDWNSAKDVVAWDVLLLFGGGLSMADAIQKTGLADFIGAQANIFAGFDELAMMFGISTLITFASEVTSNTALTATMMPVIAAAAESLRIDPEAPLFAMVFAASAAFMMPVGTPPNAIVFGTGRLKIGEMVRAGFFLNIIAIIIGVLCSHFLGHGLIDLSAKVAGG
;
A
#
# COMPACT_ATOMS: atom_id res chain seq x y z
N MET A 1 16.46 34.42 23.40
CA MET A 1 17.86 33.95 23.32
C MET A 1 18.17 33.59 21.86
N ARG A 2 18.97 34.38 21.13
CA ARG A 2 19.34 34.06 19.74
C ARG A 2 20.48 33.04 19.79
N LEU A 3 20.25 31.87 19.16
CA LEU A 3 21.25 30.81 19.04
C LEU A 3 22.45 31.34 18.21
N SER A 4 23.67 30.83 18.49
CA SER A 4 24.84 31.19 17.68
C SER A 4 24.73 30.63 16.24
N PRO A 5 25.39 31.24 15.24
CA PRO A 5 25.36 30.74 13.86
C PRO A 5 25.76 29.28 13.71
N ALA A 6 26.71 28.79 14.51
CA ALA A 6 27.14 27.39 14.52
C ALA A 6 26.08 26.44 15.07
N THR A 7 25.24 26.88 16.00
CA THR A 7 24.13 26.09 16.55
C THR A 7 22.96 26.01 15.54
N HIS A 8 22.71 27.07 14.78
CA HIS A 8 21.73 27.07 13.70
C HIS A 8 22.12 26.09 12.59
N TRP A 9 23.37 26.12 12.16
CA TRP A 9 23.87 25.21 11.13
C TRP A 9 23.72 23.73 11.53
N LYS A 10 24.11 23.36 12.74
CA LYS A 10 23.94 21.99 13.25
C LYS A 10 22.47 21.55 13.29
N LYS A 11 21.56 22.44 13.69
CA LYS A 11 20.13 22.16 13.72
C LYS A 11 19.56 21.97 12.32
N ASP A 12 19.91 22.85 11.39
CA ASP A 12 19.39 22.80 10.01
C ASP A 12 19.91 21.57 9.27
N THR A 13 21.17 21.16 9.51
CA THR A 13 21.72 19.91 8.96
C THR A 13 21.01 18.69 9.53
N HIS A 14 20.75 18.65 10.83
CA HIS A 14 19.98 17.56 11.46
C HIS A 14 18.54 17.50 10.92
N ASN A 15 17.85 18.64 10.84
CA ASN A 15 16.51 18.70 10.27
C ASN A 15 16.48 18.18 8.81
N PHE A 16 17.51 18.52 8.02
CA PHE A 16 17.64 18.01 6.66
C PHE A 16 17.79 16.49 6.63
N GLU A 17 18.67 15.92 7.46
CA GLU A 17 18.85 14.47 7.58
C GLU A 17 17.53 13.78 7.94
N VAL A 18 16.82 14.29 8.97
CA VAL A 18 15.51 13.77 9.38
C VAL A 18 14.50 13.85 8.23
N CYS A 19 14.41 15.00 7.56
CA CYS A 19 13.50 15.16 6.40
C CYS A 19 13.78 14.15 5.30
N VAL A 20 15.04 13.95 4.92
CA VAL A 20 15.42 13.03 3.85
C VAL A 20 15.06 11.59 4.23
N LEU A 21 15.44 11.14 5.42
CA LEU A 21 15.19 9.77 5.88
C LEU A 21 13.69 9.47 6.00
N LEU A 22 12.93 10.36 6.65
CA LEU A 22 11.49 10.20 6.79
C LEU A 22 10.78 10.30 5.44
N SER A 23 11.23 11.19 4.55
CA SER A 23 10.65 11.27 3.18
C SER A 23 10.83 9.98 2.40
N ILE A 24 11.98 9.32 2.51
CA ILE A 24 12.24 8.01 1.87
C ILE A 24 11.28 6.96 2.43
N ALA A 25 11.18 6.83 3.74
CA ALA A 25 10.33 5.83 4.38
C ALA A 25 8.85 6.06 4.06
N TYR A 26 8.37 7.29 4.22
CA TYR A 26 6.96 7.61 4.03
C TYR A 26 6.57 7.55 2.56
N ALA A 27 7.42 8.02 1.64
CA ALA A 27 7.15 7.90 0.21
C ALA A 27 7.09 6.44 -0.26
N ALA A 28 7.94 5.56 0.29
CA ALA A 28 7.90 4.14 0.00
C ALA A 28 6.58 3.50 0.46
N SER A 29 6.15 3.77 1.70
CA SER A 29 4.89 3.25 2.25
C SER A 29 3.67 3.82 1.52
N ILE A 30 3.63 5.13 1.26
CA ILE A 30 2.55 5.80 0.51
C ILE A 30 2.47 5.29 -0.93
N GLY A 31 3.63 5.12 -1.58
CA GLY A 31 3.72 4.54 -2.93
C GLY A 31 3.22 3.11 -3.00
N GLY A 32 3.41 2.32 -1.94
CA GLY A 32 2.87 0.97 -1.82
C GLY A 32 1.33 0.92 -1.80
N ILE A 33 0.66 1.97 -1.33
CA ILE A 33 -0.80 2.07 -1.37
C ILE A 33 -1.31 2.26 -2.81
N ALA A 34 -0.56 2.95 -3.66
CA ALA A 34 -1.01 3.39 -4.97
C ALA A 34 -1.47 2.26 -5.90
N THR A 35 -0.90 1.07 -5.78
CA THR A 35 -1.18 -0.06 -6.67
C THR A 35 -1.59 -1.31 -5.92
N LEU A 36 -2.37 -2.16 -6.56
CA LEU A 36 -2.88 -3.40 -5.95
C LEU A 36 -1.75 -4.33 -5.48
N VAL A 37 -0.63 -4.37 -6.19
CA VAL A 37 0.54 -5.22 -5.89
C VAL A 37 1.58 -4.51 -5.01
N GLY A 38 1.38 -3.26 -4.65
CA GLY A 38 2.37 -2.45 -3.94
C GLY A 38 2.48 -2.76 -2.44
N SER A 39 1.46 -3.39 -1.84
CA SER A 39 1.46 -3.77 -0.43
C SER A 39 0.60 -5.02 -0.20
N PRO A 40 1.01 -5.93 0.72
CA PRO A 40 0.24 -7.13 1.03
C PRO A 40 -1.22 -6.88 1.47
N PRO A 41 -1.56 -5.88 2.28
CA PRO A 41 -2.94 -5.53 2.61
C PRO A 41 -3.84 -5.33 1.39
N ASN A 42 -3.33 -4.74 0.31
CA ASN A 42 -4.08 -4.49 -0.91
C ASN A 42 -4.49 -5.81 -1.61
N GLY A 43 -3.56 -6.77 -1.65
CA GLY A 43 -3.83 -8.11 -2.19
C GLY A 43 -4.84 -8.91 -1.33
N LEU A 44 -4.77 -8.77 0.00
CA LEU A 44 -5.76 -9.35 0.92
C LEU A 44 -7.16 -8.80 0.63
N PHE A 45 -7.29 -7.49 0.44
CA PHE A 45 -8.55 -6.87 0.08
C PHE A 45 -9.14 -7.48 -1.20
N ALA A 46 -8.34 -7.55 -2.27
CA ALA A 46 -8.81 -8.12 -3.53
C ALA A 46 -9.26 -9.57 -3.38
N ARG A 47 -8.52 -10.36 -2.61
CA ARG A 47 -8.85 -11.76 -2.35
C ARG A 47 -10.10 -11.89 -1.49
N PHE A 48 -10.22 -11.12 -0.42
CA PHE A 48 -11.41 -11.12 0.42
C PHE A 48 -12.68 -10.77 -0.36
N VAL A 49 -12.62 -9.74 -1.21
CA VAL A 49 -13.73 -9.35 -2.08
C VAL A 49 -14.11 -10.47 -3.03
N ALA A 50 -13.13 -11.15 -3.61
CA ALA A 50 -13.38 -12.29 -4.50
C ALA A 50 -14.06 -13.46 -3.78
N ASP A 51 -13.59 -13.82 -2.60
CA ASP A 51 -14.09 -14.99 -1.85
C ASP A 51 -15.43 -14.70 -1.15
N SER A 52 -15.62 -13.49 -0.60
CA SER A 52 -16.81 -13.15 0.16
C SER A 52 -17.96 -12.65 -0.70
N TYR A 53 -17.66 -11.91 -1.76
CA TYR A 53 -18.68 -11.26 -2.61
C TYR A 53 -18.76 -11.81 -4.03
N GLY A 54 -17.80 -12.67 -4.45
CA GLY A 54 -17.73 -13.19 -5.82
C GLY A 54 -17.35 -12.13 -6.87
N ALA A 55 -16.88 -10.97 -6.43
CA ALA A 55 -16.49 -9.83 -7.26
C ALA A 55 -14.98 -9.75 -7.43
N SER A 56 -14.50 -9.18 -8.53
CA SER A 56 -13.07 -9.02 -8.78
C SER A 56 -12.62 -7.57 -8.66
N VAL A 57 -11.59 -7.33 -7.88
CA VAL A 57 -10.91 -6.04 -7.79
C VAL A 57 -9.82 -6.01 -8.84
N SER A 58 -10.02 -5.27 -9.93
CA SER A 58 -8.98 -5.09 -10.94
C SER A 58 -7.92 -4.10 -10.46
N PHE A 59 -6.72 -4.22 -11.04
CA PHE A 59 -5.63 -3.26 -10.81
C PHE A 59 -6.07 -1.81 -11.05
N LEU A 60 -6.84 -1.58 -12.12
CA LEU A 60 -7.34 -0.25 -12.47
C LEU A 60 -8.44 0.23 -11.49
N SER A 61 -9.34 -0.64 -11.04
CA SER A 61 -10.37 -0.28 -10.04
C SER A 61 -9.74 0.17 -8.74
N TRP A 62 -8.71 -0.56 -8.27
CA TRP A 62 -7.91 -0.16 -7.11
C TRP A 62 -7.29 1.23 -7.30
N MET A 63 -6.61 1.46 -8.44
CA MET A 63 -5.92 2.72 -8.71
C MET A 63 -6.86 3.93 -8.77
N LYS A 64 -8.12 3.77 -9.13
CA LYS A 64 -9.10 4.88 -9.16
C LYS A 64 -9.28 5.54 -7.79
N VAL A 65 -9.14 4.79 -6.70
CA VAL A 65 -9.22 5.30 -5.32
C VAL A 65 -7.83 5.59 -4.76
N ALA A 66 -6.92 4.64 -4.90
CA ALA A 66 -5.61 4.68 -4.24
C ALA A 66 -4.65 5.70 -4.85
N LEU A 67 -4.68 5.89 -6.17
CA LEU A 67 -3.79 6.85 -6.84
C LEU A 67 -4.11 8.32 -6.50
N PRO A 68 -5.38 8.79 -6.51
CA PRO A 68 -5.72 10.11 -6.02
C PRO A 68 -5.29 10.33 -4.57
N MET A 69 -5.51 9.34 -3.69
CA MET A 69 -5.04 9.41 -2.30
C MET A 69 -3.52 9.60 -2.23
N THR A 70 -2.77 8.80 -2.97
CA THR A 70 -1.30 8.88 -3.03
C THR A 70 -0.83 10.25 -3.53
N LEU A 71 -1.44 10.76 -4.60
CA LEU A 71 -1.11 12.06 -5.20
C LEU A 71 -1.42 13.24 -4.27
N LEU A 72 -2.37 13.11 -3.36
CA LEU A 72 -2.66 14.11 -2.33
C LEU A 72 -1.73 13.95 -1.12
N LEU A 73 -1.47 12.72 -0.69
CA LEU A 73 -0.71 12.44 0.52
C LEU A 73 0.79 12.73 0.38
N LEU A 74 1.39 12.46 -0.80
CA LEU A 74 2.81 12.74 -1.03
C LEU A 74 3.17 14.23 -0.92
N PRO A 75 2.49 15.18 -1.60
CA PRO A 75 2.74 16.60 -1.41
C PRO A 75 2.44 17.09 0.00
N ALA A 76 1.38 16.58 0.63
CA ALA A 76 1.05 16.90 2.01
C ALA A 76 2.17 16.48 2.97
N THR A 77 2.72 15.28 2.77
CA THR A 77 3.88 14.76 3.52
C THR A 77 5.10 15.66 3.33
N TYR A 78 5.44 16.01 2.08
CA TYR A 78 6.55 16.88 1.77
C TYR A 78 6.39 18.24 2.47
N PHE A 79 5.24 18.87 2.35
CA PHE A 79 4.96 20.15 2.98
C PHE A 79 5.03 20.09 4.51
N MET A 80 4.42 19.06 5.10
CA MET A 80 4.42 18.82 6.54
C MET A 80 5.86 18.65 7.08
N LEU A 81 6.65 17.79 6.44
CA LEU A 81 8.03 17.54 6.90
C LEU A 81 8.90 18.79 6.76
N THR A 82 8.92 19.43 5.58
CA THR A 82 9.92 20.45 5.24
C THR A 82 9.56 21.85 5.70
N ARG A 83 8.26 22.17 5.86
CA ARG A 83 7.78 23.52 6.18
C ARG A 83 7.21 23.65 7.58
N VAL A 84 6.61 22.57 8.09
CA VAL A 84 5.91 22.61 9.38
C VAL A 84 6.79 22.04 10.50
N LEU A 85 7.24 20.79 10.37
CA LEU A 85 7.90 20.07 11.46
C LEU A 85 9.42 20.30 11.52
N PHE A 86 10.11 20.14 10.42
CA PHE A 86 11.56 20.20 10.33
C PHE A 86 11.97 21.24 9.27
N ARG A 87 11.87 22.51 9.65
CA ARG A 87 12.24 23.60 8.72
C ARG A 87 13.71 23.48 8.34
N VAL A 88 13.96 23.39 7.04
CA VAL A 88 15.29 23.31 6.45
C VAL A 88 15.63 24.63 5.79
N ASN A 89 16.60 25.35 6.36
CA ASN A 89 17.09 26.64 5.83
C ASN A 89 18.56 26.53 5.40
N LEU A 90 18.89 25.49 4.65
CA LEU A 90 20.23 25.31 4.11
C LEU A 90 20.38 26.05 2.78
N PRO A 91 21.44 26.84 2.60
CA PRO A 91 21.68 27.59 1.35
C PRO A 91 22.09 26.69 0.18
N GLY A 92 22.18 25.38 0.41
CA GLY A 92 22.62 24.34 -0.49
C GLY A 92 23.67 23.44 0.15
N ILE A 93 23.91 22.29 -0.45
CA ILE A 93 24.99 21.38 -0.05
C ILE A 93 26.17 21.66 -0.98
N PRO A 94 27.29 22.26 -0.50
CA PRO A 94 28.46 22.48 -1.32
C PRO A 94 28.95 21.16 -1.95
N GLY A 95 29.16 21.12 -3.26
CA GLY A 95 29.62 19.91 -3.96
C GLY A 95 28.57 18.79 -4.10
N GLY A 96 27.33 19.00 -3.62
CA GLY A 96 26.29 17.96 -3.67
C GLY A 96 25.91 17.50 -5.06
N ARG A 97 25.83 18.45 -6.01
CA ARG A 97 25.53 18.12 -7.42
C ARG A 97 26.64 17.34 -8.08
N GLU A 98 27.87 17.70 -7.82
CA GLU A 98 29.07 17.01 -8.33
C GLU A 98 29.17 15.62 -7.75
N TRP A 99 28.91 15.47 -6.46
CA TRP A 99 28.86 14.19 -5.79
C TRP A 99 27.78 13.26 -6.41
N VAL A 100 26.55 13.75 -6.57
CA VAL A 100 25.46 12.97 -7.22
C VAL A 100 25.86 12.56 -8.63
N LYS A 101 26.48 13.47 -9.42
CA LYS A 101 26.98 13.12 -10.76
C LYS A 101 28.05 12.04 -10.72
N SER A 102 28.97 12.09 -9.75
CA SER A 102 30.01 11.08 -9.59
C SER A 102 29.44 9.72 -9.21
N GLU A 103 28.45 9.68 -8.32
CA GLU A 103 27.77 8.43 -7.94
C GLU A 103 26.98 7.85 -9.14
N LEU A 104 26.27 8.71 -9.88
CA LEU A 104 25.54 8.29 -11.07
C LEU A 104 26.48 7.72 -12.15
N ALA A 105 27.66 8.32 -12.31
CA ALA A 105 28.67 7.83 -13.25
C ALA A 105 29.23 6.46 -12.86
N LYS A 106 29.28 6.13 -11.56
CA LYS A 106 29.73 4.80 -11.08
C LYS A 106 28.77 3.68 -11.45
N LEU A 107 27.47 3.97 -11.61
CA LEU A 107 26.46 2.97 -11.99
C LEU A 107 26.69 2.44 -13.42
N GLY A 108 27.28 3.26 -14.30
CA GLY A 108 27.50 2.89 -15.69
C GLY A 108 26.20 2.77 -16.50
N PRO A 109 26.26 2.23 -17.71
CA PRO A 109 25.10 1.97 -18.54
C PRO A 109 24.29 0.79 -17.98
N MET A 110 22.96 0.86 -18.16
CA MET A 110 22.04 -0.20 -17.76
C MET A 110 22.46 -1.56 -18.33
N SER A 111 22.62 -2.54 -17.48
CA SER A 111 22.98 -3.91 -17.82
C SER A 111 21.89 -4.62 -18.63
N ARG A 112 22.24 -5.74 -19.27
CA ARG A 112 21.25 -6.55 -19.99
C ARG A 112 20.17 -7.11 -19.08
N GLY A 113 20.54 -7.54 -17.86
CA GLY A 113 19.58 -8.04 -16.86
C GLY A 113 18.58 -6.96 -16.43
N GLU A 114 19.07 -5.76 -16.10
CA GLU A 114 18.21 -4.63 -15.72
C GLU A 114 17.25 -4.24 -16.83
N ARG A 115 17.69 -4.25 -18.10
CA ARG A 115 16.79 -3.98 -19.23
C ARG A 115 15.71 -5.03 -19.40
N ILE A 116 16.05 -6.32 -19.24
CA ILE A 116 15.07 -7.42 -19.28
C ILE A 116 14.01 -7.23 -18.20
N VAL A 117 14.44 -7.02 -16.96
CA VAL A 117 13.51 -6.80 -15.82
C VAL A 117 12.62 -5.58 -16.07
N LEU A 118 13.21 -4.47 -16.51
CA LEU A 118 12.44 -3.25 -16.84
C LEU A 118 11.39 -3.51 -17.91
N VAL A 119 11.74 -4.19 -19.00
CA VAL A 119 10.80 -4.49 -20.10
C VAL A 119 9.68 -5.40 -19.60
N VAL A 120 9.99 -6.48 -18.87
CA VAL A 120 8.99 -7.41 -18.34
C VAL A 120 8.05 -6.69 -17.36
N PHE A 121 8.59 -5.85 -16.48
CA PHE A 121 7.79 -5.05 -15.54
C PHE A 121 6.88 -4.06 -16.27
N LEU A 122 7.39 -3.33 -17.27
CA LEU A 122 6.56 -2.40 -18.04
C LEU A 122 5.45 -3.14 -18.83
N CYS A 123 5.76 -4.29 -19.41
CA CYS A 123 4.75 -5.13 -20.05
C CYS A 123 3.66 -5.57 -19.06
N ALA A 124 4.04 -6.06 -17.87
CA ALA A 124 3.09 -6.43 -16.83
C ALA A 124 2.20 -5.25 -16.42
N ALA A 125 2.80 -4.08 -16.20
CA ALA A 125 2.07 -2.86 -15.85
C ALA A 125 1.07 -2.44 -16.95
N ILE A 126 1.46 -2.51 -18.22
CA ILE A 126 0.58 -2.22 -19.36
C ILE A 126 -0.57 -3.22 -19.42
N PHE A 127 -0.29 -4.51 -19.23
CA PHE A 127 -1.34 -5.54 -19.21
C PHE A 127 -2.28 -5.40 -18.01
N TRP A 128 -1.81 -5.03 -16.82
CA TRP A 128 -2.67 -4.74 -15.67
C TRP A 128 -3.57 -3.54 -15.93
N MET A 129 -3.03 -2.43 -16.44
CA MET A 129 -3.83 -1.24 -16.78
C MET A 129 -4.81 -1.50 -17.94
N GLY A 130 -4.38 -2.25 -18.94
CA GLY A 130 -5.19 -2.62 -20.12
C GLY A 130 -6.12 -3.81 -19.88
N GLY A 131 -6.02 -4.49 -18.74
CA GLY A 131 -6.75 -5.73 -18.47
C GLY A 131 -8.26 -5.66 -18.72
N PRO A 132 -9.00 -4.63 -18.28
CA PRO A 132 -10.42 -4.51 -18.57
C PRO A 132 -10.73 -4.45 -20.07
N ILE A 133 -9.92 -3.73 -20.85
CA ILE A 133 -10.06 -3.62 -22.31
C ILE A 133 -9.72 -4.96 -22.99
N ILE A 134 -8.63 -5.60 -22.56
CA ILE A 134 -8.19 -6.87 -23.13
C ILE A 134 -9.22 -7.97 -22.89
N ARG A 135 -9.80 -8.04 -21.69
CA ARG A 135 -10.84 -9.02 -21.33
C ARG A 135 -12.15 -8.84 -22.10
N SER A 136 -12.46 -7.60 -22.51
CA SER A 136 -13.66 -7.28 -23.30
C SER A 136 -13.48 -7.47 -24.82
N LEU A 137 -12.27 -7.80 -25.30
CA LEU A 137 -12.02 -8.04 -26.73
C LEU A 137 -12.77 -9.28 -27.20
N GLU A 138 -13.72 -9.07 -28.09
CA GLU A 138 -14.47 -10.11 -28.77
C GLU A 138 -13.89 -10.35 -30.17
N ILE A 139 -13.52 -11.60 -30.46
CA ILE A 139 -12.97 -12.01 -31.74
C ILE A 139 -13.83 -13.16 -32.25
N GLY A 140 -14.61 -12.89 -33.29
CA GLY A 140 -15.47 -13.93 -33.91
C GLY A 140 -16.54 -14.51 -32.98
N GLY A 141 -17.11 -13.73 -32.05
CA GLY A 141 -18.11 -14.19 -31.07
C GLY A 141 -17.51 -14.88 -29.83
N ILE A 142 -16.17 -14.91 -29.69
CA ILE A 142 -15.50 -15.54 -28.59
C ILE A 142 -14.66 -14.44 -27.86
N MET A 143 -14.65 -14.47 -26.54
CA MET A 143 -13.79 -13.63 -25.73
C MET A 143 -12.56 -14.44 -25.25
N PRO A 144 -11.49 -14.56 -26.06
CA PRO A 144 -10.38 -15.46 -25.77
C PRO A 144 -9.57 -15.04 -24.53
N PHE A 145 -9.64 -13.77 -24.14
CA PHE A 145 -8.92 -13.21 -23.01
C PHE A 145 -9.78 -13.01 -21.75
N LYS A 146 -11.02 -13.55 -21.72
CA LYS A 146 -11.92 -13.40 -20.57
C LYS A 146 -11.29 -13.93 -19.27
N SER A 147 -10.51 -15.02 -19.33
CA SER A 147 -9.82 -15.65 -18.21
C SER A 147 -8.42 -15.07 -17.93
N PHE A 148 -8.02 -13.99 -18.61
CA PHE A 148 -6.72 -13.36 -18.43
C PHE A 148 -6.73 -12.48 -17.18
N SER A 149 -6.52 -13.10 -16.01
CA SER A 149 -6.57 -12.43 -14.70
C SER A 149 -5.29 -11.67 -14.40
N ASP A 150 -5.35 -10.77 -13.41
CA ASP A 150 -4.20 -9.98 -12.97
C ASP A 150 -3.13 -10.91 -12.34
N GLU A 151 -3.53 -12.01 -11.71
CA GLU A 151 -2.64 -13.06 -11.18
C GLU A 151 -1.94 -13.81 -12.31
N ALA A 152 -2.64 -14.09 -13.41
CA ALA A 152 -2.04 -14.75 -14.57
C ALA A 152 -0.97 -13.87 -15.21
N ILE A 153 -1.16 -12.55 -15.26
CA ILE A 153 -0.15 -11.58 -15.72
C ILE A 153 1.08 -11.63 -14.82
N ALA A 154 0.89 -11.57 -13.50
CA ALA A 154 1.97 -11.61 -12.53
C ALA A 154 2.78 -12.91 -12.62
N MET A 155 2.09 -14.06 -12.65
CA MET A 155 2.73 -15.38 -12.79
C MET A 155 3.49 -15.51 -14.10
N THR A 156 2.91 -15.07 -15.20
CA THR A 156 3.57 -15.10 -16.52
C THR A 156 4.82 -14.23 -16.53
N ALA A 157 4.75 -13.01 -15.98
CA ALA A 157 5.91 -12.12 -15.87
C ALA A 157 7.05 -12.75 -15.06
N GLY A 158 6.72 -13.37 -13.91
CA GLY A 158 7.67 -14.10 -13.08
C GLY A 158 8.32 -15.27 -13.84
N LEU A 159 7.52 -16.13 -14.46
CA LEU A 159 8.02 -17.28 -15.22
C LEU A 159 8.90 -16.87 -16.40
N VAL A 160 8.53 -15.81 -17.11
CA VAL A 160 9.31 -15.28 -18.22
C VAL A 160 10.72 -14.85 -17.77
N LEU A 161 10.88 -14.28 -16.57
CA LEU A 161 12.18 -13.92 -16.03
C LEU A 161 13.09 -15.14 -15.79
N PHE A 162 12.53 -16.30 -15.40
CA PHE A 162 13.29 -17.54 -15.31
C PHE A 162 13.73 -18.09 -16.67
N MET A 163 13.01 -17.77 -17.75
CA MET A 163 13.26 -18.31 -19.10
C MET A 163 14.22 -17.44 -19.92
N ILE A 164 14.27 -16.12 -19.66
CA ILE A 164 15.08 -15.21 -20.48
C ILE A 164 16.55 -15.25 -20.05
N PRO A 165 17.49 -15.66 -20.91
CA PRO A 165 18.90 -15.67 -20.58
C PRO A 165 19.50 -14.25 -20.64
N VAL A 166 20.20 -13.87 -19.58
CA VAL A 166 21.09 -12.69 -19.54
C VAL A 166 22.43 -13.03 -20.21
N ASP A 167 22.98 -14.21 -19.89
CA ASP A 167 24.14 -14.78 -20.54
C ASP A 167 23.92 -16.26 -20.84
N ALA A 168 23.50 -16.55 -22.06
CA ALA A 168 23.22 -17.91 -22.51
C ALA A 168 24.42 -18.83 -22.46
N LYS A 169 25.65 -18.30 -22.65
CA LYS A 169 26.90 -19.11 -22.62
C LYS A 169 27.23 -19.58 -21.19
N ARG A 170 26.87 -18.79 -20.20
CA ARG A 170 27.08 -19.10 -18.76
C ARG A 170 25.85 -19.69 -18.09
N GLY A 171 24.74 -19.85 -18.81
CA GLY A 171 23.47 -20.33 -18.22
C GLY A 171 22.86 -19.37 -17.21
N ILE A 172 23.19 -18.07 -17.29
CA ILE A 172 22.67 -17.05 -16.37
C ILE A 172 21.37 -16.51 -16.93
N HIS A 173 20.27 -16.65 -16.17
CA HIS A 173 18.93 -16.12 -16.49
C HIS A 173 18.65 -14.83 -15.74
N ALA A 174 17.61 -14.11 -16.14
CA ALA A 174 17.22 -12.84 -15.50
C ALA A 174 16.77 -13.06 -14.05
N LEU A 175 16.23 -14.24 -13.74
CA LEU A 175 15.90 -14.68 -12.39
C LEU A 175 16.32 -16.16 -12.27
N ASP A 176 16.91 -16.54 -11.13
CA ASP A 176 17.20 -17.93 -10.76
C ASP A 176 16.50 -18.29 -9.45
N TRP A 177 16.35 -19.60 -9.21
CA TRP A 177 15.61 -20.08 -8.03
C TRP A 177 16.30 -19.72 -6.71
N ASN A 178 17.61 -19.70 -6.68
CA ASN A 178 18.35 -19.39 -5.45
C ASN A 178 18.11 -17.95 -5.01
N SER A 179 18.09 -17.03 -5.96
CA SER A 179 17.75 -15.63 -5.70
C SER A 179 16.26 -15.45 -5.39
N ALA A 180 15.38 -16.14 -6.12
CA ALA A 180 13.93 -15.99 -5.97
C ALA A 180 13.43 -16.50 -4.60
N LYS A 181 13.88 -17.69 -4.15
CA LYS A 181 13.43 -18.31 -2.89
C LYS A 181 13.69 -17.44 -1.65
N ASP A 182 14.76 -16.62 -1.69
CA ASP A 182 15.17 -15.78 -0.57
C ASP A 182 14.38 -14.46 -0.49
N VAL A 183 13.71 -14.07 -1.59
CA VAL A 183 12.88 -12.85 -1.64
C VAL A 183 11.38 -13.14 -1.65
N VAL A 184 10.95 -14.41 -1.81
CA VAL A 184 9.54 -14.77 -1.65
C VAL A 184 9.14 -14.60 -0.19
N ALA A 185 8.13 -13.77 0.04
CA ALA A 185 7.58 -13.50 1.36
C ALA A 185 6.69 -14.68 1.83
N TRP A 186 7.31 -15.79 2.27
CA TRP A 186 6.61 -16.99 2.73
C TRP A 186 5.71 -16.74 3.94
N ASP A 187 6.13 -15.85 4.82
CA ASP A 187 5.37 -15.36 5.97
C ASP A 187 4.06 -14.69 5.53
N VAL A 188 4.09 -13.89 4.47
CA VAL A 188 2.91 -13.26 3.89
C VAL A 188 1.96 -14.32 3.33
N LEU A 189 2.45 -15.33 2.61
CA LEU A 189 1.61 -16.42 2.07
C LEU A 189 0.91 -17.21 3.18
N LEU A 190 1.61 -17.53 4.26
CA LEU A 190 1.04 -18.20 5.43
C LEU A 190 -0.02 -17.33 6.13
N LEU A 191 0.25 -16.03 6.23
CA LEU A 191 -0.69 -15.06 6.82
C LEU A 191 -1.96 -14.91 5.97
N PHE A 192 -1.85 -14.93 4.64
CA PHE A 192 -3.00 -14.97 3.73
C PHE A 192 -3.88 -16.19 4.00
N GLY A 193 -3.28 -17.38 4.03
CA GLY A 193 -4.02 -18.62 4.32
C GLY A 193 -4.72 -18.59 5.68
N GLY A 194 -4.01 -18.11 6.71
CA GLY A 194 -4.57 -17.95 8.06
C GLY A 194 -5.69 -16.94 8.12
N GLY A 195 -5.53 -15.78 7.46
CA GLY A 195 -6.54 -14.73 7.40
C GLY A 195 -7.83 -15.18 6.70
N LEU A 196 -7.70 -15.89 5.58
CA LEU A 196 -8.85 -16.45 4.87
C LEU A 196 -9.57 -17.54 5.69
N SER A 197 -8.81 -18.42 6.35
CA SER A 197 -9.38 -19.42 7.25
C SER A 197 -10.14 -18.80 8.42
N MET A 198 -9.64 -17.68 8.95
CA MET A 198 -10.30 -16.92 10.01
C MET A 198 -11.58 -16.23 9.50
N ALA A 199 -11.54 -15.64 8.29
CA ALA A 199 -12.73 -15.05 7.67
C ALA A 199 -13.85 -16.09 7.47
N ASP A 200 -13.51 -17.29 6.99
CA ASP A 200 -14.45 -18.40 6.85
C ASP A 200 -15.00 -18.86 8.22
N ALA A 201 -14.15 -18.94 9.25
CA ALA A 201 -14.58 -19.26 10.59
C ALA A 201 -15.53 -18.21 11.19
N ILE A 202 -15.25 -16.93 11.01
CA ILE A 202 -16.11 -15.83 11.46
C ILE A 202 -17.52 -15.94 10.84
N GLN A 203 -17.61 -16.24 9.53
CA GLN A 203 -18.90 -16.43 8.85
C GLN A 203 -19.62 -17.70 9.32
N LYS A 204 -18.93 -18.84 9.43
CA LYS A 204 -19.55 -20.13 9.78
C LYS A 204 -19.97 -20.25 11.25
N THR A 205 -19.32 -19.56 12.16
CA THR A 205 -19.62 -19.61 13.61
C THR A 205 -20.72 -18.66 14.06
N GLY A 206 -21.23 -17.79 13.17
CA GLY A 206 -22.17 -16.72 13.55
C GLY A 206 -21.52 -15.56 14.29
N LEU A 207 -20.18 -15.52 14.35
CA LEU A 207 -19.44 -14.41 14.95
C LEU A 207 -19.65 -13.11 14.16
N ALA A 208 -19.84 -13.21 12.84
CA ALA A 208 -20.22 -12.08 12.00
C ALA A 208 -21.53 -11.44 12.46
N ASP A 209 -22.56 -12.27 12.71
CA ASP A 209 -23.87 -11.81 13.20
C ASP A 209 -23.79 -11.17 14.60
N PHE A 210 -22.98 -11.76 15.48
CA PHE A 210 -22.73 -11.21 16.81
C PHE A 210 -22.05 -9.83 16.73
N ILE A 211 -21.02 -9.69 15.90
CA ILE A 211 -20.31 -8.41 15.67
C ILE A 211 -21.29 -7.40 15.05
N GLY A 212 -22.07 -7.82 14.06
CA GLY A 212 -23.09 -7.02 13.42
C GLY A 212 -24.12 -6.50 14.43
N ALA A 213 -24.58 -7.34 15.36
CA ALA A 213 -25.47 -6.92 16.43
C ALA A 213 -24.85 -5.87 17.36
N GLN A 214 -23.53 -5.95 17.63
CA GLN A 214 -22.81 -4.92 18.39
C GLN A 214 -22.59 -3.64 17.59
N ALA A 215 -22.57 -3.71 16.26
CA ALA A 215 -22.44 -2.52 15.39
C ALA A 215 -23.63 -1.55 15.53
N ASN A 216 -24.74 -1.96 16.13
CA ASN A 216 -25.84 -1.07 16.52
C ASN A 216 -25.40 0.08 17.45
N ILE A 217 -24.24 0.00 18.11
CA ILE A 217 -23.63 1.12 18.83
C ILE A 217 -23.34 2.29 17.87
N PHE A 218 -23.12 1.98 16.59
CA PHE A 218 -22.93 2.96 15.51
C PHE A 218 -24.26 3.34 14.82
N ALA A 219 -25.39 2.75 15.22
CA ALA A 219 -26.70 3.09 14.69
C ALA A 219 -27.04 4.55 15.05
N GLY A 220 -27.01 5.43 14.08
CA GLY A 220 -27.17 6.88 14.24
C GLY A 220 -25.95 7.71 13.83
N PHE A 221 -24.82 7.07 13.58
CA PHE A 221 -23.72 7.71 12.88
C PHE A 221 -23.94 7.59 11.36
N ASP A 222 -23.59 8.62 10.62
CA ASP A 222 -23.51 8.54 9.18
C ASP A 222 -22.31 7.68 8.75
N GLU A 223 -22.33 7.20 7.51
CA GLU A 223 -21.26 6.37 6.94
C GLU A 223 -19.88 7.03 7.11
N LEU A 224 -19.81 8.34 6.84
CA LEU A 224 -18.55 9.07 6.90
C LEU A 224 -17.97 9.10 8.33
N ALA A 225 -18.80 9.34 9.33
CA ALA A 225 -18.38 9.32 10.74
C ALA A 225 -17.90 7.92 11.17
N MET A 226 -18.60 6.87 10.74
CA MET A 226 -18.19 5.49 10.97
C MET A 226 -16.81 5.21 10.31
N MET A 227 -16.61 5.62 9.06
CA MET A 227 -15.35 5.45 8.36
C MET A 227 -14.19 6.17 9.07
N PHE A 228 -14.41 7.39 9.57
CA PHE A 228 -13.39 8.10 10.37
C PHE A 228 -13.06 7.36 11.68
N GLY A 229 -14.06 6.85 12.38
CA GLY A 229 -13.88 6.07 13.60
C GLY A 229 -13.06 4.80 13.35
N ILE A 230 -13.46 4.01 12.37
CA ILE A 230 -12.77 2.78 11.94
C ILE A 230 -11.33 3.10 11.52
N SER A 231 -11.15 4.06 10.62
CA SER A 231 -9.82 4.42 10.11
C SER A 231 -8.91 4.91 11.23
N THR A 232 -9.42 5.66 12.20
CA THR A 232 -8.65 6.12 13.35
C THR A 232 -8.19 4.92 14.19
N LEU A 233 -9.10 4.03 14.56
CA LEU A 233 -8.78 2.84 15.34
C LEU A 233 -7.73 1.97 14.63
N ILE A 234 -7.96 1.67 13.35
CA ILE A 234 -7.10 0.80 12.55
C ILE A 234 -5.71 1.42 12.35
N THR A 235 -5.61 2.71 12.03
CA THR A 235 -4.32 3.40 11.84
C THR A 235 -3.47 3.32 13.10
N PHE A 236 -4.03 3.62 14.28
CA PHE A 236 -3.24 3.56 15.51
C PHE A 236 -2.97 2.13 15.98
N ALA A 237 -3.84 1.17 15.70
CA ALA A 237 -3.57 -0.24 15.95
C ALA A 237 -2.44 -0.77 15.05
N SER A 238 -2.35 -0.34 13.79
CA SER A 238 -1.30 -0.77 12.86
C SER A 238 0.11 -0.31 13.23
N GLU A 239 0.23 0.72 14.08
CA GLU A 239 1.53 1.17 14.57
C GLU A 239 2.26 0.12 15.44
N VAL A 240 1.51 -0.74 16.11
CA VAL A 240 2.03 -1.74 17.05
C VAL A 240 1.74 -3.18 16.63
N THR A 241 1.08 -3.37 15.49
CA THR A 241 0.73 -4.68 14.92
C THR A 241 1.17 -4.76 13.46
N SER A 242 1.15 -5.97 12.89
CA SER A 242 1.38 -6.14 11.45
C SER A 242 0.20 -5.60 10.64
N ASN A 243 0.45 -4.70 9.69
CA ASN A 243 -0.55 -4.16 8.78
C ASN A 243 -1.33 -5.27 8.06
N THR A 244 -0.61 -6.30 7.60
CA THR A 244 -1.19 -7.45 6.91
C THR A 244 -2.07 -8.28 7.83
N ALA A 245 -1.61 -8.56 9.05
CA ALA A 245 -2.39 -9.32 10.05
C ALA A 245 -3.64 -8.53 10.47
N LEU A 246 -3.49 -7.24 10.73
CA LEU A 246 -4.61 -6.37 11.09
C LEU A 246 -5.65 -6.30 9.97
N THR A 247 -5.20 -6.18 8.72
CA THR A 247 -6.10 -6.21 7.56
C THR A 247 -6.84 -7.54 7.47
N ALA A 248 -6.14 -8.66 7.56
CA ALA A 248 -6.75 -9.99 7.49
C ALA A 248 -7.81 -10.22 8.58
N THR A 249 -7.56 -9.71 9.79
CA THR A 249 -8.45 -9.90 10.94
C THR A 249 -9.64 -8.95 10.96
N MET A 250 -9.44 -7.69 10.57
CA MET A 250 -10.48 -6.66 10.67
C MET A 250 -11.38 -6.60 9.45
N MET A 251 -10.94 -7.05 8.29
CA MET A 251 -11.73 -7.00 7.06
C MET A 251 -13.09 -7.69 7.18
N PRO A 252 -13.20 -8.95 7.63
CA PRO A 252 -14.49 -9.60 7.82
C PRO A 252 -15.35 -8.91 8.90
N VAL A 253 -14.71 -8.32 9.93
CA VAL A 253 -15.40 -7.58 10.99
C VAL A 253 -16.06 -6.31 10.43
N ILE A 254 -15.31 -5.54 9.63
CA ILE A 254 -15.83 -4.31 9.02
C ILE A 254 -16.90 -4.61 7.97
N ALA A 255 -16.72 -5.69 7.18
CA ALA A 255 -17.73 -6.15 6.24
C ALA A 255 -19.05 -6.49 6.94
N ALA A 256 -19.00 -7.31 7.99
CA ALA A 256 -20.19 -7.68 8.78
C ALA A 256 -20.87 -6.47 9.44
N ALA A 257 -20.07 -5.50 9.93
CA ALA A 257 -20.60 -4.27 10.52
C ALA A 257 -21.33 -3.42 9.48
N ALA A 258 -20.75 -3.23 8.30
CA ALA A 258 -21.36 -2.48 7.20
C ALA A 258 -22.68 -3.13 6.73
N GLU A 259 -22.67 -4.45 6.52
CA GLU A 259 -23.86 -5.23 6.14
C GLU A 259 -24.98 -5.10 7.17
N SER A 260 -24.67 -5.21 8.47
CA SER A 260 -25.63 -5.05 9.58
C SER A 260 -26.29 -3.67 9.60
N LEU A 261 -25.52 -2.63 9.28
CA LEU A 261 -25.99 -1.25 9.19
C LEU A 261 -26.64 -0.92 7.84
N ARG A 262 -26.71 -1.88 6.91
CA ARG A 262 -27.17 -1.72 5.52
C ARG A 262 -26.41 -0.64 4.74
N ILE A 263 -25.11 -0.52 5.01
CA ILE A 263 -24.18 0.36 4.32
C ILE A 263 -23.44 -0.50 3.28
N ASP A 264 -23.19 0.07 2.10
CA ASP A 264 -22.33 -0.58 1.10
C ASP A 264 -20.92 -0.79 1.69
N PRO A 265 -20.41 -2.03 1.82
CA PRO A 265 -19.14 -2.31 2.46
C PRO A 265 -17.93 -1.81 1.67
N GLU A 266 -18.09 -1.42 0.40
CA GLU A 266 -16.99 -1.09 -0.50
C GLU A 266 -16.12 0.07 0.04
N ALA A 267 -16.72 1.22 0.30
CA ALA A 267 -15.98 2.40 0.80
C ALA A 267 -15.39 2.18 2.21
N PRO A 268 -16.10 1.62 3.20
CA PRO A 268 -15.54 1.24 4.49
C PRO A 268 -14.35 0.28 4.40
N LEU A 269 -14.40 -0.71 3.51
CA LEU A 269 -13.32 -1.66 3.31
C LEU A 269 -12.08 -1.01 2.69
N PHE A 270 -12.25 -0.12 1.68
CA PHE A 270 -11.14 0.69 1.16
C PHE A 270 -10.50 1.55 2.27
N ALA A 271 -11.32 2.28 3.03
CA ALA A 271 -10.85 3.14 4.12
C ALA A 271 -10.05 2.34 5.16
N MET A 272 -10.53 1.15 5.52
CA MET A 272 -9.87 0.25 6.46
C MET A 272 -8.50 -0.22 5.95
N VAL A 273 -8.38 -0.64 4.69
CA VAL A 273 -7.11 -1.11 4.12
C VAL A 273 -6.09 0.03 4.01
N PHE A 274 -6.54 1.22 3.64
CA PHE A 274 -5.68 2.40 3.62
C PHE A 274 -5.22 2.79 5.03
N ALA A 275 -6.11 2.74 6.01
CA ALA A 275 -5.81 2.98 7.41
C ALA A 275 -4.79 1.97 7.96
N ALA A 276 -4.94 0.69 7.64
CA ALA A 276 -4.00 -0.36 8.03
C ALA A 276 -2.61 -0.16 7.43
N SER A 277 -2.52 0.44 6.24
CA SER A 277 -1.26 0.75 5.57
C SER A 277 -0.62 2.07 6.01
N ALA A 278 -1.33 2.89 6.80
CA ALA A 278 -0.90 4.21 7.26
C ALA A 278 -0.24 4.14 8.64
N ALA A 279 0.85 3.38 8.78
CA ALA A 279 1.63 3.25 10.00
C ALA A 279 2.96 4.02 9.86
N PHE A 280 2.97 5.28 10.28
CA PHE A 280 4.10 6.19 10.07
C PHE A 280 4.83 6.58 11.35
N MET A 281 4.31 6.25 12.55
CA MET A 281 4.87 6.69 13.83
C MET A 281 6.00 5.80 14.33
N MET A 282 5.86 4.47 14.19
CA MET A 282 6.75 3.53 14.85
C MET A 282 7.75 2.90 13.88
N PRO A 283 8.99 2.63 14.30
CA PRO A 283 9.97 1.92 13.48
C PRO A 283 9.49 0.52 13.06
N VAL A 284 8.72 -0.14 13.93
CA VAL A 284 8.18 -1.49 13.68
C VAL A 284 6.94 -1.50 12.80
N GLY A 285 6.31 -0.34 12.55
CA GLY A 285 5.06 -0.24 11.80
C GLY A 285 5.20 -0.67 10.33
N THR A 286 6.31 -0.32 9.69
CA THR A 286 6.60 -0.70 8.29
C THR A 286 8.08 -0.99 8.08
N PRO A 287 8.45 -1.89 7.12
CA PRO A 287 9.85 -2.13 6.77
C PRO A 287 10.64 -0.87 6.39
N PRO A 288 10.11 0.08 5.59
CA PRO A 288 10.80 1.34 5.31
C PRO A 288 11.12 2.14 6.57
N ASN A 289 10.21 2.19 7.54
CA ASN A 289 10.45 2.86 8.83
C ASN A 289 11.60 2.21 9.60
N ALA A 290 11.63 0.88 9.66
CA ALA A 290 12.70 0.13 10.32
C ALA A 290 14.07 0.40 9.68
N ILE A 291 14.14 0.43 8.35
CA ILE A 291 15.37 0.68 7.60
C ILE A 291 15.95 2.06 7.92
N VAL A 292 15.13 3.11 7.82
CA VAL A 292 15.62 4.48 8.07
C VAL A 292 15.97 4.70 9.54
N PHE A 293 15.20 4.12 10.46
CA PHE A 293 15.51 4.16 11.90
C PHE A 293 16.81 3.41 12.23
N GLY A 294 17.05 2.26 11.57
CA GLY A 294 18.28 1.46 11.72
C GLY A 294 19.55 2.19 11.33
N THR A 295 19.47 3.31 10.61
CA THR A 295 20.65 4.17 10.34
C THR A 295 21.24 4.83 11.61
N GLY A 296 20.50 4.84 12.72
CA GLY A 296 20.89 5.47 13.97
C GLY A 296 20.88 7.01 13.95
N ARG A 297 20.40 7.63 12.86
CA ARG A 297 20.36 9.09 12.67
C ARG A 297 19.03 9.72 13.08
N LEU A 298 17.99 8.92 13.27
CA LEU A 298 16.66 9.35 13.70
C LEU A 298 16.42 9.03 15.16
N LYS A 299 15.83 9.98 15.88
CA LYS A 299 15.30 9.73 17.21
C LYS A 299 13.86 9.24 17.11
N ILE A 300 13.49 8.29 17.97
CA ILE A 300 12.12 7.76 17.99
C ILE A 300 11.07 8.86 18.18
N GLY A 301 11.35 9.87 19.00
CA GLY A 301 10.43 11.00 19.19
C GLY A 301 10.23 11.89 17.96
N GLU A 302 11.21 11.97 17.06
CA GLU A 302 11.09 12.68 15.79
C GLU A 302 10.18 11.91 14.83
N MET A 303 10.34 10.59 14.77
CA MET A 303 9.52 9.70 13.97
C MET A 303 8.08 9.68 14.48
N VAL A 304 7.87 9.48 15.79
CA VAL A 304 6.54 9.49 16.41
C VAL A 304 5.83 10.81 16.15
N ARG A 305 6.51 11.94 16.32
CA ARG A 305 5.93 13.26 16.08
C ARG A 305 5.53 13.45 14.62
N ALA A 306 6.41 13.12 13.68
CA ALA A 306 6.13 13.26 12.26
C ALA A 306 5.03 12.30 11.82
N GLY A 307 5.11 11.04 12.23
CA GLY A 307 4.14 10.01 11.91
C GLY A 307 2.76 10.31 12.46
N PHE A 308 2.64 10.85 13.68
CA PHE A 308 1.36 11.24 14.26
C PHE A 308 0.58 12.23 13.38
N PHE A 309 1.24 13.30 12.94
CA PHE A 309 0.61 14.27 12.05
C PHE A 309 0.29 13.64 10.68
N LEU A 310 1.18 12.80 10.17
CA LEU A 310 0.94 12.13 8.89
C LEU A 310 -0.20 11.12 8.97
N ASN A 311 -0.35 10.39 10.07
CA ASN A 311 -1.47 9.48 10.31
C ASN A 311 -2.81 10.24 10.26
N ILE A 312 -2.89 11.40 10.92
CA ILE A 312 -4.10 12.23 10.87
C ILE A 312 -4.41 12.67 9.43
N ILE A 313 -3.41 13.15 8.70
CA ILE A 313 -3.56 13.54 7.29
C ILE A 313 -3.99 12.35 6.44
N ALA A 314 -3.39 11.19 6.66
CA ALA A 314 -3.71 9.96 5.93
C ALA A 314 -5.13 9.47 6.21
N ILE A 315 -5.59 9.54 7.46
CA ILE A 315 -6.98 9.23 7.83
C ILE A 315 -7.93 10.14 7.07
N ILE A 316 -7.72 11.45 7.11
CA ILE A 316 -8.60 12.41 6.44
C ILE A 316 -8.64 12.16 4.94
N ILE A 317 -7.49 12.10 4.27
CA ILE A 317 -7.40 11.90 2.82
C ILE A 317 -7.92 10.51 2.44
N GLY A 318 -7.55 9.47 3.19
CA GLY A 318 -7.96 8.09 2.93
C GLY A 318 -9.47 7.90 3.02
N VAL A 319 -10.09 8.41 4.10
CA VAL A 319 -11.55 8.34 4.28
C VAL A 319 -12.27 9.12 3.18
N LEU A 320 -11.85 10.35 2.89
CA LEU A 320 -12.49 11.15 1.84
C LEU A 320 -12.34 10.51 0.45
N CYS A 321 -11.14 10.01 0.10
CA CYS A 321 -10.95 9.31 -1.16
C CYS A 321 -11.80 8.04 -1.24
N SER A 322 -11.88 7.26 -0.16
CA SER A 322 -12.72 6.05 -0.13
C SER A 322 -14.20 6.39 -0.24
N HIS A 323 -14.68 7.40 0.47
CA HIS A 323 -16.07 7.82 0.43
C HIS A 323 -16.51 8.36 -0.94
N PHE A 324 -15.72 9.25 -1.55
CA PHE A 324 -16.11 9.87 -2.82
C PHE A 324 -15.76 9.06 -4.06
N LEU A 325 -14.78 8.17 -3.99
CA LEU A 325 -14.26 7.43 -5.14
C LEU A 325 -14.40 5.91 -5.01
N GLY A 326 -14.72 5.41 -3.81
CA GLY A 326 -14.76 3.98 -3.52
C GLY A 326 -16.12 3.32 -3.69
N HIS A 327 -17.16 4.03 -4.12
CA HIS A 327 -18.47 3.46 -4.39
C HIS A 327 -18.64 3.06 -5.85
N GLY A 328 -19.25 1.89 -6.08
CA GLY A 328 -19.64 1.42 -7.42
C GLY A 328 -18.48 1.04 -8.34
N LEU A 329 -17.30 0.80 -7.78
CA LEU A 329 -16.14 0.30 -8.52
C LEU A 329 -16.10 -1.23 -8.55
N ILE A 330 -16.67 -1.84 -7.53
CA ILE A 330 -16.76 -3.27 -7.32
C ILE A 330 -18.23 -3.55 -7.03
N ASP A 331 -18.91 -4.27 -7.88
CA ASP A 331 -20.33 -4.57 -7.64
C ASP A 331 -20.48 -5.56 -6.47
N LEU A 332 -20.52 -5.00 -5.26
CA LEU A 332 -20.76 -5.76 -4.03
C LEU A 332 -22.26 -5.85 -3.67
N SER A 333 -23.11 -5.11 -4.39
CA SER A 333 -24.54 -4.97 -4.07
C SER A 333 -25.35 -6.27 -4.27
N ALA A 334 -24.87 -7.18 -5.10
CA ALA A 334 -25.58 -8.42 -5.42
C ALA A 334 -25.82 -9.34 -4.21
N LYS A 335 -25.00 -9.25 -3.15
CA LYS A 335 -25.13 -10.06 -1.94
C LYS A 335 -25.91 -9.35 -0.82
N VAL A 336 -25.85 -8.02 -0.77
CA VAL A 336 -26.56 -7.21 0.23
C VAL A 336 -28.07 -7.20 -0.02
N ALA A 337 -28.51 -7.38 -1.27
CA ALA A 337 -29.92 -7.43 -1.69
C ALA A 337 -30.59 -8.81 -1.59
N GLY A 338 -29.82 -9.87 -1.35
CA GLY A 338 -30.29 -11.27 -1.35
C GLY A 338 -30.34 -11.97 0.01
N GLY A 339 -30.10 -11.26 1.14
CA GLY A 339 -30.14 -11.79 2.49
C GLY A 339 -31.42 -11.40 3.26
#